data_2098c7d0a4cce18bdf99ecb11b267e04
#
_entry.id   2098c7d0a4cce18bdf99ecb11b267e04
#
_cell.length_a   1.000
_cell.length_b   1.000
_cell.length_c   1.000
_cell.angle_alpha   90.00
_cell.angle_beta   90.00
_cell.angle_gamma   90.00
#
_symmetry.space_group_name_H-M   'P 1'
#
loop_
_entity.id
_entity.type
_entity.pdbx_description
1 polymer ?
#
loop_
_entity_poly.entity_id
_entity_poly.type
_entity_poly.pdbx_seq_one_letter_code
_entity_poly.pdbx_strand_id
1 'polypeptide(L)'
;MVNLIRIPVFILLIIINTAFHGSLVSLCAPIKFVIPVDAWRHLWGRISYWIAGGFIITNNFLLKSFFHIEWDIEGLEDLSLDGTYLVISNHLSLLDIPVAQGMFFRQIPFLRFFIKQELVFVPFLGQALWALEYPTMKRYSKETLIKHPELRGKDLDTAKQSCEKLRGHPVTILNYPEGTRFTHAKHAKTKSSFKHLLKPRAGGIHTVLKQFRRRTDGNTQRYSGLSWPFFSKLD
;
A
#
# COMPACT_ATOMS: atom_id res chain seq x y z
N MET A 1 2.01 -32.77 7.05
CA MET A 1 1.27 -32.50 8.32
C MET A 1 1.66 -31.19 8.96
N VAL A 2 2.94 -30.79 9.04
CA VAL A 2 3.37 -29.53 9.69
C VAL A 2 2.74 -28.28 9.04
N ASN A 3 2.63 -28.21 7.73
CA ASN A 3 2.03 -27.07 7.03
C ASN A 3 0.51 -26.94 7.24
N LEU A 4 -0.17 -28.02 7.59
CA LEU A 4 -1.64 -28.01 7.80
C LEU A 4 -2.03 -27.21 9.04
N ILE A 5 -1.20 -27.19 10.07
CA ILE A 5 -1.42 -26.41 11.31
C ILE A 5 -0.71 -25.06 11.23
N ARG A 6 0.47 -25.01 10.62
CA ARG A 6 1.32 -23.80 10.56
C ARG A 6 0.64 -22.64 9.84
N ILE A 7 0.02 -22.88 8.68
CA ILE A 7 -0.65 -21.82 7.90
C ILE A 7 -1.87 -21.24 8.62
N PRO A 8 -2.81 -22.05 9.14
CA PRO A 8 -3.94 -21.53 9.94
C PRO A 8 -3.50 -20.72 11.17
N VAL A 9 -2.49 -21.18 11.91
CA VAL A 9 -1.95 -20.47 13.06
C VAL A 9 -1.33 -19.13 12.64
N PHE A 10 -0.55 -19.11 11.57
CA PHE A 10 -0.01 -17.87 11.02
C PHE A 10 -1.12 -16.87 10.64
N ILE A 11 -2.14 -17.33 9.94
CA ILE A 11 -3.28 -16.48 9.55
C ILE A 11 -4.00 -15.93 10.77
N LEU A 12 -4.24 -16.78 11.78
CA LEU A 12 -4.87 -16.36 13.04
C LEU A 12 -4.06 -15.27 13.74
N LEU A 13 -2.75 -15.42 13.84
CA LEU A 13 -1.85 -14.43 14.46
C LEU A 13 -1.84 -13.11 13.68
N ILE A 14 -1.86 -13.15 12.35
CA ILE A 14 -2.00 -11.95 11.51
C ILE A 14 -3.33 -11.25 11.75
N ILE A 15 -4.43 -12.00 11.89
CA ILE A 15 -5.77 -11.44 12.20
C ILE A 15 -5.76 -10.78 13.59
N ILE A 16 -5.19 -11.43 14.59
CA ILE A 16 -5.08 -10.88 15.95
C ILE A 16 -4.23 -9.61 15.94
N ASN A 17 -3.06 -9.63 15.27
CA ASN A 17 -2.19 -8.47 15.15
C ASN A 17 -2.91 -7.31 14.46
N THR A 18 -3.66 -7.59 13.38
CA THR A 18 -4.44 -6.59 12.65
C THR A 18 -5.56 -6.01 13.52
N ALA A 19 -6.29 -6.85 14.23
CA ALA A 19 -7.36 -6.42 15.14
C ALA A 19 -6.80 -5.55 16.27
N PHE A 20 -5.70 -5.96 16.91
CA PHE A 20 -5.07 -5.25 18.00
C PHE A 20 -4.59 -3.85 17.59
N HIS A 21 -3.66 -3.78 16.63
CA HIS A 21 -3.09 -2.49 16.20
C HIS A 21 -4.14 -1.64 15.44
N GLY A 22 -5.02 -2.26 14.66
CA GLY A 22 -6.12 -1.58 13.99
C GLY A 22 -7.07 -0.92 14.98
N SER A 23 -7.41 -1.59 16.08
CA SER A 23 -8.25 -1.00 17.15
C SER A 23 -7.56 0.19 17.82
N LEU A 24 -6.26 0.08 18.13
CA LEU A 24 -5.50 1.17 18.74
C LEU A 24 -5.44 2.41 17.81
N VAL A 25 -5.15 2.21 16.51
CA VAL A 25 -5.16 3.33 15.54
C VAL A 25 -6.56 3.90 15.39
N SER A 26 -7.59 3.06 15.39
CA SER A 26 -9.00 3.50 15.29
C SER A 26 -9.43 4.35 16.48
N LEU A 27 -8.93 4.07 17.68
CA LEU A 27 -9.16 4.91 18.86
C LEU A 27 -8.43 6.26 18.76
N CYS A 28 -7.26 6.31 18.13
CA CYS A 28 -6.54 7.57 17.90
C CYS A 28 -7.25 8.47 16.87
N ALA A 29 -8.00 7.91 15.94
CA ALA A 29 -8.64 8.66 14.86
C ALA A 29 -9.59 9.76 15.34
N PRO A 30 -10.61 9.53 16.19
CA PRO A 30 -11.49 10.57 16.71
C PRO A 30 -10.72 11.60 17.53
N ILE A 31 -9.74 11.17 18.33
CA ILE A 31 -8.95 12.07 19.17
C ILE A 31 -8.17 13.07 18.31
N LYS A 32 -7.61 12.63 17.18
CA LYS A 32 -6.91 13.49 16.21
C LYS A 32 -7.77 14.67 15.74
N PHE A 33 -9.09 14.49 15.65
CA PHE A 33 -10.01 15.49 15.10
C PHE A 33 -10.79 16.30 16.14
N VAL A 34 -10.73 15.94 17.43
CA VAL A 34 -11.40 16.66 18.51
C VAL A 34 -10.91 18.11 18.63
N ILE A 35 -9.60 18.32 18.50
CA ILE A 35 -8.98 19.64 18.63
C ILE A 35 -8.49 20.09 17.24
N PRO A 36 -8.99 21.20 16.69
CA PRO A 36 -8.61 21.70 15.36
C PRO A 36 -7.29 22.48 15.38
N VAL A 37 -6.29 22.01 16.12
CA VAL A 37 -4.95 22.61 16.20
C VAL A 37 -3.98 21.69 15.47
N ASP A 38 -3.14 22.24 14.60
CA ASP A 38 -2.22 21.47 13.77
C ASP A 38 -1.21 20.69 14.61
N ALA A 39 -0.66 21.28 15.67
CA ALA A 39 0.27 20.59 16.58
C ALA A 39 -0.38 19.34 17.21
N TRP A 40 -1.67 19.41 17.56
CA TRP A 40 -2.44 18.28 18.09
C TRP A 40 -2.62 17.18 17.04
N ARG A 41 -3.02 17.57 15.82
CA ARG A 41 -3.18 16.63 14.71
C ARG A 41 -1.88 15.93 14.34
N HIS A 42 -0.77 16.67 14.35
CA HIS A 42 0.56 16.11 14.11
C HIS A 42 0.96 15.12 15.21
N LEU A 43 0.74 15.45 16.49
CA LEU A 43 1.03 14.55 17.61
C LEU A 43 0.29 13.22 17.46
N TRP A 44 -1.03 13.25 17.27
CA TRP A 44 -1.84 12.04 17.14
C TRP A 44 -1.59 11.30 15.83
N GLY A 45 -1.22 12.00 14.79
CA GLY A 45 -0.70 11.40 13.56
C GLY A 45 0.57 10.59 13.81
N ARG A 46 1.54 11.16 14.51
CA ARG A 46 2.79 10.45 14.89
C ARG A 46 2.53 9.23 15.78
N ILE A 47 1.63 9.34 16.75
CA ILE A 47 1.23 8.21 17.61
C ILE A 47 0.61 7.10 16.75
N SER A 48 -0.30 7.43 15.83
CA SER A 48 -0.92 6.46 14.90
C SER A 48 0.12 5.76 14.03
N TYR A 49 1.12 6.48 13.51
CA TYR A 49 2.22 5.89 12.75
C TYR A 49 3.14 5.01 13.61
N TRP A 50 3.36 5.38 14.85
CA TRP A 50 4.14 4.56 15.77
C TRP A 50 3.45 3.22 16.08
N ILE A 51 2.13 3.24 16.32
CA ILE A 51 1.30 2.04 16.48
C ILE A 51 1.32 1.19 15.21
N ALA A 52 1.15 1.81 14.03
CA ALA A 52 1.23 1.11 12.75
C ALA A 52 2.64 0.52 12.49
N GLY A 53 3.68 1.16 13.00
CA GLY A 53 5.05 0.61 13.02
C GLY A 53 5.13 -0.69 13.82
N GLY A 54 4.49 -0.74 14.99
CA GLY A 54 4.36 -1.97 15.78
C GLY A 54 3.70 -3.11 15.01
N PHE A 55 2.63 -2.81 14.28
CA PHE A 55 1.97 -3.76 13.39
C PHE A 55 2.93 -4.35 12.35
N ILE A 56 3.74 -3.49 11.70
CA ILE A 56 4.71 -3.92 10.68
C ILE A 56 5.79 -4.80 11.31
N ILE A 57 6.34 -4.40 12.46
CA ILE A 57 7.36 -5.16 13.18
C ILE A 57 6.85 -6.55 13.55
N THR A 58 5.63 -6.63 14.10
CA THR A 58 5.00 -7.91 14.47
C THR A 58 4.76 -8.78 13.24
N ASN A 59 4.26 -8.23 12.14
CA ASN A 59 4.08 -8.98 10.89
C ASN A 59 5.40 -9.54 10.37
N ASN A 60 6.48 -8.75 10.38
CA ASN A 60 7.80 -9.20 9.96
C ASN A 60 8.35 -10.30 10.87
N PHE A 61 8.17 -10.17 12.18
CA PHE A 61 8.54 -11.21 13.12
C PHE A 61 7.79 -12.52 12.82
N LEU A 62 6.47 -12.45 12.62
CA LEU A 62 5.66 -13.61 12.27
C LEU A 62 6.10 -14.22 10.93
N LEU A 63 6.32 -13.40 9.90
CA LEU A 63 6.80 -13.89 8.62
C LEU A 63 8.13 -14.64 8.75
N LYS A 64 9.10 -14.07 9.46
CA LYS A 64 10.40 -14.72 9.70
C LYS A 64 10.29 -16.00 10.53
N SER A 65 9.37 -16.05 11.51
CA SER A 65 9.19 -17.19 12.40
C SER A 65 8.48 -18.36 11.69
N PHE A 66 7.55 -18.04 10.79
CA PHE A 66 6.72 -19.06 10.13
C PHE A 66 7.26 -19.46 8.75
N PHE A 67 8.04 -18.61 8.09
CA PHE A 67 8.54 -18.88 6.75
C PHE A 67 10.04 -18.64 6.69
N HIS A 68 10.74 -19.48 5.94
CA HIS A 68 12.12 -19.26 5.60
C HIS A 68 12.15 -18.28 4.42
N ILE A 69 12.44 -16.99 4.70
CA ILE A 69 12.49 -15.95 3.69
C ILE A 69 13.94 -15.52 3.51
N GLU A 70 14.47 -15.75 2.32
CA GLU A 70 15.74 -15.19 1.89
C GLU A 70 15.50 -13.81 1.28
N TRP A 71 16.25 -12.83 1.75
CA TRP A 71 16.17 -11.47 1.28
C TRP A 71 17.34 -11.18 0.38
N ASP A 72 17.05 -10.82 -0.87
CA ASP A 72 18.00 -10.30 -1.82
C ASP A 72 17.55 -8.86 -2.16
N ILE A 73 18.20 -7.88 -1.52
CA ILE A 73 17.77 -6.48 -1.55
C ILE A 73 18.97 -5.62 -1.94
N GLU A 74 18.81 -4.84 -2.99
CA GLU A 74 19.81 -3.91 -3.47
C GLU A 74 19.23 -2.50 -3.59
N GLY A 75 20.05 -1.45 -3.47
CA GLY A 75 19.69 -0.07 -3.79
C GLY A 75 18.85 0.65 -2.74
N LEU A 76 18.93 0.26 -1.46
CA LEU A 76 18.26 0.97 -0.36
C LEU A 76 19.06 2.14 0.20
N GLU A 77 20.34 2.27 -0.15
CA GLU A 77 21.32 3.16 0.47
C GLU A 77 20.99 4.63 0.28
N ASP A 78 20.38 4.97 -0.87
CA ASP A 78 20.02 6.34 -1.25
C ASP A 78 18.60 6.76 -0.82
N LEU A 79 17.90 5.92 -0.05
CA LEU A 79 16.54 6.20 0.40
C LEU A 79 16.53 7.08 1.64
N SER A 80 15.52 7.94 1.78
CA SER A 80 15.37 8.87 2.88
C SER A 80 13.93 8.98 3.36
N LEU A 81 13.75 9.21 4.66
CA LEU A 81 12.45 9.47 5.25
C LEU A 81 11.84 10.81 4.81
N ASP A 82 12.64 11.72 4.27
CA ASP A 82 12.20 13.04 3.80
C ASP A 82 11.83 13.04 2.29
N GLY A 83 11.98 11.87 1.63
CA GLY A 83 11.70 11.71 0.21
C GLY A 83 10.20 11.53 -0.10
N THR A 84 9.87 11.66 -1.38
CA THR A 84 8.55 11.27 -1.91
C THR A 84 8.77 10.20 -2.97
N TYR A 85 8.14 9.04 -2.79
CA TYR A 85 8.40 7.86 -3.61
C TYR A 85 7.13 7.29 -4.24
N LEU A 86 7.28 6.84 -5.48
CA LEU A 86 6.36 5.91 -6.12
C LEU A 86 7.05 4.55 -6.23
N VAL A 87 6.61 3.62 -5.40
CA VAL A 87 7.06 2.22 -5.47
C VAL A 87 6.16 1.46 -6.42
N ILE A 88 6.76 0.78 -7.38
CA ILE A 88 6.05 -0.04 -8.36
C ILE A 88 6.47 -1.49 -8.14
N SER A 89 5.50 -2.38 -7.95
CA SER A 89 5.75 -3.81 -7.73
C SER A 89 4.77 -4.66 -8.53
N ASN A 90 5.18 -5.90 -8.84
CA ASN A 90 4.24 -6.94 -9.27
C ASN A 90 3.34 -7.35 -8.10
N HIS A 91 2.26 -8.05 -8.39
CA HIS A 91 1.32 -8.49 -7.38
C HIS A 91 1.07 -9.99 -7.50
N LEU A 92 1.83 -10.77 -6.74
CA LEU A 92 1.79 -12.23 -6.79
C LEU A 92 0.92 -12.83 -5.68
N SER A 93 1.00 -12.28 -4.46
CA SER A 93 0.38 -12.87 -3.29
C SER A 93 -0.26 -11.85 -2.34
N LEU A 94 -0.89 -12.33 -1.27
CA LEU A 94 -1.34 -11.49 -0.15
C LEU A 94 -0.16 -11.01 0.71
N LEU A 95 0.97 -11.70 0.64
CA LEU A 95 2.16 -11.38 1.43
C LEU A 95 2.97 -10.22 0.84
N ASP A 96 2.71 -9.82 -0.40
CA ASP A 96 3.45 -8.72 -1.06
C ASP A 96 3.37 -7.41 -0.24
N ILE A 97 2.23 -7.14 0.39
CA ILE A 97 2.02 -5.94 1.20
C ILE A 97 2.86 -5.98 2.49
N PRO A 98 2.72 -6.99 3.38
CA PRO A 98 3.54 -7.04 4.59
C PRO A 98 5.03 -7.18 4.30
N VAL A 99 5.42 -7.85 3.22
CA VAL A 99 6.81 -7.94 2.77
C VAL A 99 7.33 -6.56 2.37
N ALA A 100 6.63 -5.84 1.49
CA ALA A 100 7.02 -4.49 1.09
C ALA A 100 7.04 -3.51 2.28
N GLN A 101 6.04 -3.59 3.17
CA GLN A 101 6.03 -2.79 4.39
C GLN A 101 7.27 -3.06 5.25
N GLY A 102 7.65 -4.33 5.40
CA GLY A 102 8.81 -4.71 6.19
C GLY A 102 10.13 -4.26 5.59
N MET A 103 10.29 -4.41 4.29
CA MET A 103 11.49 -4.03 3.56
C MET A 103 11.73 -2.52 3.64
N PHE A 104 10.69 -1.72 3.43
CA PHE A 104 10.78 -0.26 3.41
C PHE A 104 10.58 0.41 4.77
N PHE A 105 10.30 -0.36 5.82
CA PHE A 105 10.06 0.21 7.16
C PHE A 105 11.27 0.99 7.66
N ARG A 106 11.07 2.27 7.98
CA ARG A 106 12.09 3.23 8.40
C ARG A 106 13.17 3.56 7.34
N GLN A 107 13.02 3.12 6.11
CA GLN A 107 13.90 3.51 4.99
C GLN A 107 13.30 4.69 4.21
N ILE A 108 11.99 4.66 4.02
CA ILE A 108 11.22 5.68 3.33
C ILE A 108 10.01 6.10 4.17
N PRO A 109 9.30 7.19 3.83
CA PRO A 109 8.03 7.53 4.46
C PRO A 109 7.05 6.37 4.46
N PHE A 110 6.14 6.36 5.43
CA PHE A 110 5.19 5.28 5.64
C PHE A 110 4.51 4.84 4.33
N LEU A 111 4.66 3.55 4.00
CA LEU A 111 4.20 2.98 2.74
C LEU A 111 2.67 2.91 2.70
N ARG A 112 2.07 3.65 1.78
CA ARG A 112 0.64 3.62 1.50
C ARG A 112 0.38 2.98 0.14
N PHE A 113 -0.78 2.36 -0.02
CA PHE A 113 -1.24 1.82 -1.29
C PHE A 113 -2.71 2.15 -1.50
N PHE A 114 -3.15 2.12 -2.75
CA PHE A 114 -4.56 2.36 -3.05
C PHE A 114 -5.42 1.23 -2.53
N ILE A 115 -6.36 1.57 -1.67
CA ILE A 115 -7.35 0.64 -1.12
C ILE A 115 -8.68 0.78 -1.85
N LYS A 116 -9.45 -0.30 -1.90
CA LYS A 116 -10.84 -0.21 -2.34
C LYS A 116 -11.64 0.62 -1.35
N GLN A 117 -12.52 1.48 -1.84
CA GLN A 117 -13.34 2.34 -0.98
C GLN A 117 -14.18 1.52 0.03
N GLU A 118 -14.63 0.34 -0.36
CA GLU A 118 -15.44 -0.54 0.50
C GLU A 118 -14.68 -1.02 1.74
N LEU A 119 -13.35 -1.07 1.70
CA LEU A 119 -12.53 -1.47 2.85
C LEU A 119 -12.59 -0.46 4.01
N VAL A 120 -12.97 0.78 3.74
CA VAL A 120 -13.15 1.81 4.79
C VAL A 120 -14.28 1.44 5.75
N PHE A 121 -15.23 0.62 5.30
CA PHE A 121 -16.36 0.17 6.12
C PHE A 121 -16.08 -1.11 6.91
N VAL A 122 -14.92 -1.73 6.73
CA VAL A 122 -14.52 -2.92 7.52
C VAL A 122 -14.15 -2.48 8.93
N PRO A 123 -14.82 -3.01 9.97
CA PRO A 123 -14.55 -2.63 11.35
C PRO A 123 -13.06 -2.75 11.70
N PHE A 124 -12.54 -1.82 12.49
CA PHE A 124 -11.15 -1.68 12.92
C PHE A 124 -10.16 -1.43 11.79
N LEU A 125 -10.23 -2.17 10.71
CA LEU A 125 -9.32 -2.00 9.56
C LEU A 125 -9.62 -0.72 8.79
N GLY A 126 -10.89 -0.46 8.51
CA GLY A 126 -11.29 0.71 7.73
C GLY A 126 -10.96 2.02 8.42
N GLN A 127 -11.25 2.12 9.71
CA GLN A 127 -10.93 3.28 10.52
C GLN A 127 -9.41 3.49 10.63
N ALA A 128 -8.63 2.40 10.78
CA ALA A 128 -7.19 2.48 10.81
C ALA A 128 -6.61 2.97 9.47
N LEU A 129 -7.08 2.43 8.35
CA LEU A 129 -6.66 2.86 7.01
C LEU A 129 -7.02 4.33 6.75
N TRP A 130 -8.18 4.78 7.21
CA TRP A 130 -8.59 6.17 7.13
C TRP A 130 -7.72 7.09 8.01
N ALA A 131 -7.46 6.70 9.26
CA ALA A 131 -6.61 7.47 10.18
C ALA A 131 -5.17 7.62 9.69
N LEU A 132 -4.65 6.60 9.01
CA LEU A 132 -3.33 6.56 8.38
C LEU A 132 -3.31 7.19 6.98
N GLU A 133 -4.45 7.75 6.53
CA GLU A 133 -4.56 8.48 5.27
C GLU A 133 -4.22 7.64 4.03
N TYR A 134 -4.66 6.37 4.02
CA TYR A 134 -4.50 5.53 2.83
C TYR A 134 -5.36 6.07 1.67
N PRO A 135 -4.79 6.23 0.48
CA PRO A 135 -5.55 6.70 -0.68
C PRO A 135 -6.61 5.67 -1.09
N THR A 136 -7.85 6.13 -1.21
CA THR A 136 -8.96 5.29 -1.66
C THR A 136 -9.15 5.36 -3.16
N MET A 137 -9.61 4.26 -3.76
CA MET A 137 -9.94 4.18 -5.17
C MET A 137 -11.28 3.43 -5.34
N LYS A 138 -12.20 3.99 -6.10
CA LYS A 138 -13.37 3.27 -6.58
C LYS A 138 -12.96 2.35 -7.73
N ARG A 139 -13.40 1.10 -7.68
CA ARG A 139 -13.14 0.16 -8.77
C ARG A 139 -14.47 -0.36 -9.30
N TYR A 140 -14.83 0.07 -10.49
CA TYR A 140 -16.04 -0.39 -11.16
C TYR A 140 -15.75 -1.63 -12.00
N SER A 141 -16.68 -2.59 -12.00
CA SER A 141 -16.62 -3.75 -12.90
C SER A 141 -16.84 -3.31 -14.36
N LYS A 142 -16.41 -4.14 -15.31
CA LYS A 142 -16.69 -3.86 -16.73
C LYS A 142 -18.19 -3.80 -17.01
N GLU A 143 -18.96 -4.67 -16.37
CA GLU A 143 -20.43 -4.70 -16.50
C GLU A 143 -21.05 -3.42 -15.96
N THR A 144 -20.57 -2.91 -14.81
CA THR A 144 -21.01 -1.63 -14.25
C THR A 144 -20.70 -0.47 -15.20
N LEU A 145 -19.50 -0.45 -15.81
CA LEU A 145 -19.10 0.60 -16.75
C LEU A 145 -19.83 0.55 -18.09
N ILE A 146 -20.38 -0.61 -18.46
CA ILE A 146 -21.27 -0.75 -19.62
C ILE A 146 -22.65 -0.20 -19.31
N LYS A 147 -23.20 -0.52 -18.13
CA LYS A 147 -24.52 -0.03 -17.68
C LYS A 147 -24.49 1.46 -17.30
N HIS A 148 -23.37 1.95 -16.81
CA HIS A 148 -23.17 3.30 -16.29
C HIS A 148 -21.91 3.93 -16.90
N PRO A 149 -21.93 4.35 -18.19
CA PRO A 149 -20.77 4.95 -18.86
C PRO A 149 -20.25 6.23 -18.20
N GLU A 150 -21.12 6.95 -17.48
CA GLU A 150 -20.80 8.17 -16.74
C GLU A 150 -19.86 7.93 -15.53
N LEU A 151 -19.64 6.68 -15.14
CA LEU A 151 -18.68 6.30 -14.10
C LEU A 151 -17.25 6.14 -14.61
N ARG A 152 -17.05 6.19 -15.94
CA ARG A 152 -15.69 6.11 -16.52
C ARG A 152 -14.86 7.29 -16.07
N GLY A 153 -13.68 6.99 -15.52
CA GLY A 153 -12.74 8.01 -15.03
C GLY A 153 -12.98 8.45 -13.57
N LYS A 154 -14.15 8.20 -12.97
CA LYS A 154 -14.40 8.54 -11.56
C LYS A 154 -13.50 7.82 -10.57
N ASP A 155 -12.97 6.67 -10.95
CA ASP A 155 -11.93 5.96 -10.19
C ASP A 155 -10.62 6.75 -10.13
N LEU A 156 -10.23 7.37 -11.24
CA LEU A 156 -9.03 8.22 -11.32
C LEU A 156 -9.25 9.56 -10.58
N ASP A 157 -10.43 10.13 -10.65
CA ASP A 157 -10.75 11.37 -9.91
C ASP A 157 -10.70 11.14 -8.39
N THR A 158 -11.24 10.01 -7.92
CA THR A 158 -11.16 9.63 -6.50
C THR A 158 -9.70 9.42 -6.06
N ALA A 159 -8.91 8.74 -6.88
CA ALA A 159 -7.48 8.56 -6.63
C ALA A 159 -6.73 9.90 -6.61
N LYS A 160 -7.05 10.82 -7.52
CA LYS A 160 -6.50 12.16 -7.59
C LYS A 160 -6.77 12.94 -6.30
N GLN A 161 -8.03 13.02 -5.86
CA GLN A 161 -8.43 13.70 -4.62
C GLN A 161 -7.74 13.11 -3.40
N SER A 162 -7.57 11.78 -3.36
CA SER A 162 -6.86 11.10 -2.28
C SER A 162 -5.37 11.46 -2.25
N CYS A 163 -4.73 11.54 -3.41
CA CYS A 163 -3.33 11.97 -3.51
C CYS A 163 -3.15 13.46 -3.16
N GLU A 164 -4.12 14.31 -3.46
CA GLU A 164 -4.08 15.73 -3.11
C GLU A 164 -4.00 15.98 -1.61
N LYS A 165 -4.69 15.15 -0.81
CA LYS A 165 -4.63 15.22 0.67
C LYS A 165 -3.24 14.89 1.23
N LEU A 166 -2.44 14.13 0.49
CA LEU A 166 -1.09 13.71 0.88
C LEU A 166 -0.01 14.71 0.46
N ARG A 167 -0.38 15.78 -0.22
CA ARG A 167 0.57 16.83 -0.62
C ARG A 167 1.09 17.59 0.59
N GLY A 168 2.34 17.99 0.53
CA GLY A 168 2.95 18.84 1.56
C GLY A 168 3.85 18.10 2.52
N HIS A 169 3.79 16.78 2.54
CA HIS A 169 4.60 15.94 3.41
C HIS A 169 5.33 14.86 2.60
N PRO A 170 6.46 14.33 3.09
CA PRO A 170 7.07 13.13 2.54
C PRO A 170 6.07 11.98 2.50
N VAL A 171 5.96 11.31 1.36
CA VAL A 171 4.98 10.26 1.16
C VAL A 171 5.50 9.16 0.24
N THR A 172 5.10 7.93 0.52
CA THR A 172 5.37 6.80 -0.35
C THR A 172 4.06 6.15 -0.78
N ILE A 173 3.87 6.02 -2.09
CA ILE A 173 2.73 5.32 -2.67
C ILE A 173 3.22 4.03 -3.36
N LEU A 174 2.75 2.88 -2.87
CA LEU A 174 2.94 1.60 -3.54
C LEU A 174 1.81 1.39 -4.56
N ASN A 175 2.20 1.10 -5.78
CA ASN A 175 1.28 0.79 -6.86
C ASN A 175 1.58 -0.57 -7.47
N TYR A 176 0.54 -1.37 -7.66
CA TYR A 176 0.58 -2.62 -8.41
C TYR A 176 -0.03 -2.37 -9.79
N PRO A 177 0.80 -2.20 -10.85
CA PRO A 177 0.28 -1.83 -12.19
C PRO A 177 -0.67 -2.86 -12.79
N GLU A 178 -0.55 -4.12 -12.40
CA GLU A 178 -1.45 -5.21 -12.80
C GLU A 178 -2.91 -5.00 -12.34
N GLY A 179 -3.10 -4.23 -11.27
CA GLY A 179 -4.40 -3.92 -10.67
C GLY A 179 -5.09 -5.11 -10.00
N THR A 180 -4.49 -6.29 -10.04
CA THR A 180 -4.95 -7.52 -9.38
C THR A 180 -3.81 -8.50 -9.25
N ARG A 181 -3.92 -9.47 -8.31
CA ARG A 181 -2.93 -10.52 -8.15
C ARG A 181 -2.83 -11.40 -9.39
N PHE A 182 -1.59 -11.75 -9.72
CA PHE A 182 -1.29 -12.69 -10.81
C PHE A 182 -1.96 -14.06 -10.55
N THR A 183 -2.52 -14.63 -11.60
CA THR A 183 -2.87 -16.05 -11.69
C THR A 183 -2.72 -16.48 -13.14
N HIS A 184 -2.39 -17.75 -13.38
CA HIS A 184 -2.24 -18.27 -14.74
C HIS A 184 -3.51 -18.09 -15.57
N ALA A 185 -4.70 -18.27 -14.97
CA ALA A 185 -5.99 -18.03 -15.64
C ALA A 185 -6.17 -16.57 -16.08
N LYS A 186 -5.80 -15.60 -15.23
CA LYS A 186 -5.84 -14.17 -15.60
C LYS A 186 -4.78 -13.82 -16.62
N HIS A 187 -3.58 -14.41 -16.53
CA HIS A 187 -2.52 -14.21 -17.50
C HIS A 187 -2.98 -14.64 -18.89
N ALA A 188 -3.50 -15.84 -19.05
CA ALA A 188 -4.07 -16.34 -20.30
C ALA A 188 -5.19 -15.43 -20.83
N LYS A 189 -6.11 -14.99 -19.95
CA LYS A 189 -7.24 -14.10 -20.32
C LYS A 189 -6.77 -12.72 -20.79
N THR A 190 -5.71 -12.17 -20.20
CA THR A 190 -5.19 -10.83 -20.54
C THR A 190 -4.25 -10.82 -21.73
N LYS A 191 -3.84 -12.00 -22.21
CA LYS A 191 -2.85 -12.17 -23.30
C LYS A 191 -1.62 -11.27 -23.06
N SER A 192 -1.08 -11.34 -21.84
CA SER A 192 0.10 -10.55 -21.50
C SER A 192 1.31 -11.02 -22.29
N SER A 193 2.11 -10.07 -22.79
CA SER A 193 3.40 -10.37 -23.43
C SER A 193 4.51 -10.69 -22.43
N PHE A 194 4.28 -10.43 -21.15
CA PHE A 194 5.24 -10.68 -20.07
C PHE A 194 5.02 -12.09 -19.51
N LYS A 195 6.08 -12.84 -19.26
CA LYS A 195 6.00 -14.23 -18.75
C LYS A 195 5.36 -14.32 -17.35
N HIS A 196 5.70 -13.40 -16.45
CA HIS A 196 5.33 -13.44 -15.03
C HIS A 196 4.52 -12.24 -14.56
N LEU A 197 3.97 -11.44 -15.48
CA LEU A 197 3.18 -10.26 -15.18
C LEU A 197 1.89 -10.27 -15.98
N LEU A 198 0.81 -9.77 -15.38
CA LEU A 198 -0.38 -9.41 -16.15
C LEU A 198 -0.09 -8.12 -16.93
N LYS A 199 -0.90 -7.84 -17.95
CA LYS A 199 -0.78 -6.61 -18.74
C LYS A 199 -0.91 -5.38 -17.83
N PRO A 200 0.14 -4.53 -17.72
CA PRO A 200 0.13 -3.37 -16.83
C PRO A 200 -0.91 -2.33 -17.25
N ARG A 201 -1.44 -1.61 -16.27
CA ARG A 201 -2.37 -0.48 -16.45
C ARG A 201 -1.68 0.80 -15.96
N ALA A 202 -1.50 1.75 -16.87
CA ALA A 202 -0.78 2.99 -16.58
C ALA A 202 -1.59 4.01 -15.75
N GLY A 203 -2.91 3.88 -15.64
CA GLY A 203 -3.79 4.90 -15.05
C GLY A 203 -3.41 5.29 -13.61
N GLY A 204 -3.18 4.32 -12.73
CA GLY A 204 -2.78 4.59 -11.34
C GLY A 204 -1.42 5.28 -11.25
N ILE A 205 -0.43 4.78 -12.00
CA ILE A 205 0.92 5.37 -12.05
C ILE A 205 0.86 6.79 -12.58
N HIS A 206 0.16 7.01 -13.71
CA HIS A 206 0.00 8.33 -14.30
C HIS A 206 -0.63 9.33 -13.32
N THR A 207 -1.67 8.91 -12.59
CA THR A 207 -2.35 9.75 -11.60
C THR A 207 -1.38 10.17 -10.49
N VAL A 208 -0.64 9.24 -9.92
CA VAL A 208 0.35 9.53 -8.86
C VAL A 208 1.43 10.48 -9.39
N LEU A 209 2.06 10.15 -10.51
CA LEU A 209 3.11 10.98 -11.10
C LEU A 209 2.60 12.40 -11.41
N LYS A 210 1.41 12.55 -11.99
CA LYS A 210 0.82 13.86 -12.29
C LYS A 210 0.57 14.69 -11.03
N GLN A 211 0.15 14.06 -9.93
CA GLN A 211 -0.14 14.75 -8.67
C GLN A 211 1.12 15.18 -7.93
N PHE A 212 2.18 14.38 -7.96
CA PHE A 212 3.41 14.70 -7.24
C PHE A 212 4.43 15.46 -8.10
N ARG A 213 4.40 15.34 -9.44
CA ARG A 213 5.29 16.09 -10.36
C ARG A 213 5.07 17.61 -10.36
N ARG A 214 3.88 18.10 -10.04
CA ARG A 214 3.56 19.55 -10.03
C ARG A 214 4.27 20.37 -8.95
N ARG A 215 5.15 19.76 -8.15
CA ARG A 215 5.84 20.42 -7.04
C ARG A 215 7.30 20.78 -7.32
N THR A 216 7.77 20.58 -8.52
CA THR A 216 9.17 20.89 -8.88
C THR A 216 9.33 22.27 -9.51
N ASP A 217 8.94 23.31 -8.77
CA ASP A 217 9.49 24.63 -9.03
C ASP A 217 10.87 24.70 -8.38
N GLY A 218 11.88 24.16 -9.05
CA GLY A 218 13.29 24.42 -8.76
C GLY A 218 14.11 23.32 -8.06
N ASN A 219 13.56 22.21 -7.60
CA ASN A 219 14.37 21.12 -7.03
C ASN A 219 14.08 19.78 -7.73
N THR A 220 15.06 19.31 -8.48
CA THR A 220 15.00 18.06 -9.23
C THR A 220 14.88 16.88 -8.25
N GLN A 221 13.68 16.41 -8.00
CA GLN A 221 13.50 15.14 -7.28
C GLN A 221 13.92 14.01 -8.20
N ARG A 222 14.99 13.32 -7.83
CA ARG A 222 15.43 12.09 -8.49
C ARG A 222 14.37 11.03 -8.25
N TYR A 223 13.75 10.58 -9.31
CA TYR A 223 13.02 9.32 -9.28
C TYR A 223 14.06 8.21 -9.34
N SER A 224 14.46 7.68 -8.20
CA SER A 224 15.23 6.45 -8.17
C SER A 224 14.28 5.32 -8.57
N GLY A 225 14.30 4.94 -9.83
CA GLY A 225 13.69 3.70 -10.28
C GLY A 225 14.49 2.56 -9.71
N LEU A 226 13.96 1.87 -8.69
CA LEU A 226 14.47 0.56 -8.32
C LEU A 226 14.23 -0.34 -9.53
N SER A 227 15.32 -0.73 -10.18
CA SER A 227 15.27 -1.67 -11.28
C SER A 227 14.90 -3.05 -10.72
N TRP A 228 13.93 -3.66 -11.38
CA TRP A 228 13.49 -5.02 -11.19
C TRP A 228 14.66 -6.03 -11.30
N PRO A 229 14.82 -7.01 -10.37
CA PRO A 229 13.92 -8.15 -10.16
C PRO A 229 13.76 -8.55 -8.68
N PHE A 230 12.73 -8.09 -7.98
CA PHE A 230 12.63 -8.31 -6.53
C PHE A 230 11.86 -9.56 -6.06
N PHE A 231 11.30 -10.41 -6.90
CA PHE A 231 10.52 -11.57 -6.44
C PHE A 231 10.60 -12.78 -7.40
N SER A 232 11.80 -13.34 -7.62
CA SER A 232 11.90 -14.53 -8.47
C SER A 232 11.97 -15.86 -7.74
N LYS A 233 11.93 -15.90 -6.40
CA LYS A 233 11.90 -17.18 -5.66
C LYS A 233 11.08 -17.05 -4.37
N LEU A 234 9.81 -17.35 -4.46
CA LEU A 234 9.02 -17.93 -3.38
C LEU A 234 8.59 -19.30 -3.90
N ASP A 235 9.39 -20.33 -3.65
CA ASP A 235 9.04 -21.74 -3.79
C ASP A 235 8.19 -22.19 -2.61
#